data_a8eef894476abcc7259e54d1740d50ed
#
_entry.id   a8eef894476abcc7259e54d1740d50ed
#
_cell.length_a   1.000
_cell.length_b   1.000
_cell.length_c   1.000
_cell.angle_alpha   90.00
_cell.angle_beta   90.00
_cell.angle_gamma   90.00
#
_symmetry.space_group_name_H-M   'P 1'
#
loop_
_entity.id
_entity.type
_entity.pdbx_description
1 polymer ?
#
loop_
_entity_poly.entity_id
_entity_poly.type
_entity_poly.pdbx_seq_one_letter_code
_entity_poly.pdbx_strand_id
1 'polypeptide(L)'
;SILSVLTLFVSGYLIDRFTSRKLLIYMNIPLLISVIILFYFDTPITSFIFLGFLGISNAFAVVLGSSTWAEIYGVKHLGSIKALTTALMVFATAFGTALFGFLIDIGFSVSDIASVSGIYILVSLLLLFLIRKKLNPSII
;
A
#
# COMPACT_ATOMS: atom_id res chain seq x y z
N SER A 1 -13.78 -7.17 -2.29
CA SER A 1 -14.51 -6.50 -1.18
C SER A 1 -14.53 -7.33 0.11
N ILE A 2 -14.93 -8.61 0.09
CA ILE A 2 -15.00 -9.47 1.30
C ILE A 2 -13.61 -9.63 1.93
N LEU A 3 -12.59 -9.93 1.14
CA LEU A 3 -11.20 -10.04 1.61
C LEU A 3 -10.70 -8.74 2.26
N SER A 4 -11.05 -7.59 1.71
CA SER A 4 -10.68 -6.29 2.30
C SER A 4 -11.32 -6.09 3.68
N VAL A 5 -12.59 -6.44 3.83
CA VAL A 5 -13.29 -6.33 5.13
C VAL A 5 -12.68 -7.26 6.17
N LEU A 6 -12.45 -8.52 5.83
CA LEU A 6 -11.76 -9.47 6.73
C LEU A 6 -10.37 -8.97 7.12
N THR A 7 -9.64 -8.41 6.16
CA THR A 7 -8.29 -7.87 6.41
C THR A 7 -8.34 -6.65 7.34
N LEU A 8 -9.36 -5.80 7.27
CA LEU A 8 -9.52 -4.67 8.19
C LEU A 8 -9.61 -5.14 9.66
N PHE A 9 -10.38 -6.19 9.93
CA PHE A 9 -10.45 -6.76 11.28
C PHE A 9 -9.11 -7.35 11.74
N VAL A 10 -8.47 -8.14 10.86
CA VAL A 10 -7.17 -8.76 11.16
C VAL A 10 -6.08 -7.71 11.36
N SER A 11 -6.06 -6.66 10.54
CA SER A 11 -5.07 -5.58 10.66
C SER A 11 -5.26 -4.77 11.94
N GLY A 12 -6.49 -4.51 12.37
CA GLY A 12 -6.76 -3.90 13.67
C GLY A 12 -6.15 -4.71 14.82
N TYR A 13 -6.45 -6.00 14.87
CA TYR A 13 -5.88 -6.90 15.88
C TYR A 13 -4.34 -6.96 15.85
N LEU A 14 -3.74 -6.98 14.65
CA LEU A 14 -2.28 -7.01 14.50
C LEU A 14 -1.63 -5.71 14.97
N ILE A 15 -2.26 -4.56 14.73
CA ILE A 15 -1.75 -3.27 15.18
C ILE A 15 -1.75 -3.17 16.71
N ASP A 16 -2.81 -3.63 17.34
CA ASP A 16 -2.92 -3.64 18.80
C ASP A 16 -1.82 -4.51 19.43
N ARG A 17 -1.40 -5.57 18.75
CA ARG A 17 -0.38 -6.49 19.24
C ARG A 17 1.06 -6.09 18.88
N PHE A 18 1.31 -5.53 17.70
CA PHE A 18 2.66 -5.36 17.14
C PHE A 18 3.11 -3.92 16.93
N THR A 19 2.28 -2.91 17.17
CA THR A 19 2.53 -1.50 16.88
C THR A 19 2.50 -1.18 15.38
N SER A 20 1.84 -0.09 14.99
CA SER A 20 1.65 0.29 13.59
C SER A 20 2.97 0.52 12.85
N ARG A 21 3.98 1.08 13.51
CA ARG A 21 5.30 1.37 12.93
C ARG A 21 6.06 0.12 12.47
N LYS A 22 5.91 -0.99 13.19
CA LYS A 22 6.55 -2.28 12.81
C LYS A 22 5.86 -2.88 11.59
N LEU A 23 4.52 -2.79 11.54
CA LEU A 23 3.72 -3.34 10.45
C LEU A 23 3.82 -2.52 9.17
N LEU A 24 4.15 -1.22 9.26
CA LEU A 24 4.30 -0.33 8.10
C LEU A 24 5.28 -0.86 7.07
N ILE A 25 6.34 -1.54 7.51
CA ILE A 25 7.37 -2.11 6.62
C ILE A 25 6.79 -3.25 5.79
N TYR A 26 5.85 -4.01 6.36
CA TYR A 26 5.28 -5.20 5.73
C TYR A 26 4.02 -4.91 4.87
N MET A 27 3.48 -3.68 4.93
CA MET A 27 2.22 -3.35 4.27
C MET A 27 2.26 -3.46 2.74
N ASN A 28 3.44 -3.24 2.14
CA ASN A 28 3.63 -3.28 0.69
C ASN A 28 3.97 -4.69 0.16
N ILE A 29 4.20 -5.67 1.03
CA ILE A 29 4.52 -7.05 0.61
C ILE A 29 3.36 -7.68 -0.18
N PRO A 30 2.09 -7.64 0.26
CA PRO A 30 0.99 -8.18 -0.52
C PRO A 30 0.84 -7.50 -1.89
N LEU A 31 1.12 -6.19 -1.95
CA LEU A 31 1.09 -5.44 -3.20
C LEU A 31 2.19 -5.90 -4.16
N LEU A 32 3.40 -6.11 -3.67
CA LEU A 32 4.51 -6.63 -4.48
C LEU A 32 4.18 -8.02 -5.03
N ILE A 33 3.64 -8.91 -4.19
CA ILE A 33 3.22 -10.25 -4.61
C ILE A 33 2.16 -10.16 -5.70
N SER A 34 1.18 -9.26 -5.57
CA SER A 34 0.12 -9.09 -6.56
C SER A 34 0.67 -8.67 -7.92
N VAL A 35 1.62 -7.74 -7.93
CA VAL A 35 2.25 -7.25 -9.18
C VAL A 35 3.12 -8.32 -9.83
N ILE A 36 3.87 -9.10 -9.05
CA ILE A 36 4.67 -10.22 -9.57
C ILE A 36 3.77 -11.27 -10.22
N ILE A 37 2.66 -11.62 -9.58
CA ILE A 37 1.70 -12.59 -10.13
C ILE A 37 1.12 -12.08 -11.45
N LEU A 38 0.76 -10.80 -11.52
CA LEU A 38 0.24 -10.19 -12.75
C LEU A 38 1.27 -10.19 -13.88
N PHE A 39 2.57 -10.07 -13.55
CA PHE A 39 3.65 -10.07 -14.53
C PHE A 39 3.90 -11.45 -15.15
N TYR A 40 3.83 -12.52 -14.34
CA TYR A 40 4.18 -13.87 -14.80
C TYR A 40 3.03 -14.67 -15.39
N PHE A 41 1.80 -14.32 -15.08
CA PHE A 41 0.63 -15.13 -15.44
C PHE A 41 -0.45 -14.28 -16.12
N ASP A 42 -0.81 -14.66 -17.33
CA ASP A 42 -1.79 -13.98 -18.19
C ASP A 42 -3.11 -14.77 -18.25
N THR A 43 -3.66 -15.15 -17.09
CA THR A 43 -4.91 -15.90 -17.01
C THR A 43 -6.01 -15.08 -16.30
N PRO A 44 -7.31 -15.31 -16.61
CA PRO A 44 -8.40 -14.64 -15.92
C PRO A 44 -8.37 -14.84 -14.40
N ILE A 45 -7.93 -16.01 -13.92
CA ILE A 45 -7.79 -16.35 -12.51
C ILE A 45 -6.74 -15.44 -11.84
N THR A 46 -5.68 -15.10 -12.54
CA THR A 46 -4.63 -14.20 -12.07
C THR A 46 -5.18 -12.82 -11.69
N SER A 47 -6.13 -12.31 -12.48
CA SER A 47 -6.78 -11.03 -12.19
C SER A 47 -7.57 -11.06 -10.88
N PHE A 48 -8.24 -12.16 -10.55
CA PHE A 48 -8.93 -12.31 -9.27
C PHE A 48 -7.96 -12.38 -8.09
N ILE A 49 -6.85 -13.10 -8.24
CA ILE A 49 -5.80 -13.20 -7.23
C ILE A 49 -5.14 -11.82 -7.02
N PHE A 50 -4.81 -11.12 -8.10
CA PHE A 50 -4.29 -9.76 -8.06
C PHE A 50 -5.22 -8.82 -7.29
N LEU A 51 -6.51 -8.78 -7.61
CA LEU A 51 -7.50 -7.97 -6.92
C LEU A 51 -7.64 -8.35 -5.44
N GLY A 52 -7.51 -9.64 -5.11
CA GLY A 52 -7.50 -10.12 -3.72
C GLY A 52 -6.34 -9.55 -2.91
N PHE A 53 -5.12 -9.69 -3.38
CA PHE A 53 -3.91 -9.16 -2.72
C PHE A 53 -3.89 -7.63 -2.69
N LEU A 54 -4.37 -6.98 -3.74
CA LEU A 54 -4.52 -5.53 -3.79
C LEU A 54 -5.52 -5.04 -2.74
N GLY A 55 -6.64 -5.76 -2.56
CA GLY A 55 -7.61 -5.48 -1.50
C GLY A 55 -7.02 -5.62 -0.10
N ILE A 56 -6.20 -6.64 0.13
CA ILE A 56 -5.48 -6.86 1.39
C ILE A 56 -4.51 -5.69 1.65
N SER A 57 -3.67 -5.33 0.67
CA SER A 57 -2.72 -4.23 0.79
C SER A 57 -3.41 -2.90 1.07
N ASN A 58 -4.51 -2.62 0.38
CA ASN A 58 -5.30 -1.40 0.58
C ASN A 58 -5.90 -1.32 2.00
N ALA A 59 -6.44 -2.43 2.51
CA ALA A 59 -6.97 -2.49 3.88
C ALA A 59 -5.88 -2.22 4.93
N PHE A 60 -4.70 -2.83 4.77
CA PHE A 60 -3.55 -2.55 5.63
C PHE A 60 -3.13 -1.08 5.55
N ALA A 61 -3.04 -0.50 4.34
CA ALA A 61 -2.64 0.89 4.16
C ALA A 61 -3.59 1.88 4.86
N VAL A 62 -4.91 1.64 4.80
CA VAL A 62 -5.91 2.50 5.45
C VAL A 62 -5.77 2.46 6.97
N VAL A 63 -5.66 1.28 7.57
CA VAL A 63 -5.60 1.11 9.03
C VAL A 63 -4.23 1.56 9.57
N LEU A 64 -3.13 1.12 8.95
CA LEU A 64 -1.78 1.49 9.35
C LEU A 64 -1.51 2.98 9.17
N GLY A 65 -1.99 3.58 8.09
CA GLY A 65 -1.87 5.02 7.87
C GLY A 65 -2.49 5.80 9.02
N SER A 66 -3.74 5.50 9.38
CA SER A 66 -4.43 6.18 10.47
C SER A 66 -3.74 6.00 11.82
N SER A 67 -3.33 4.76 12.15
CA SER A 67 -2.68 4.44 13.42
C SER A 67 -1.28 5.05 13.54
N THR A 68 -0.51 5.02 12.43
CA THR A 68 0.85 5.60 12.42
C THR A 68 0.82 7.11 12.64
N TRP A 69 -0.11 7.83 12.03
CA TRP A 69 -0.26 9.27 12.26
C TRP A 69 -0.67 9.59 13.69
N ALA A 70 -1.57 8.80 14.29
CA ALA A 70 -1.95 8.94 15.68
C ALA A 70 -0.78 8.70 16.65
N GLU A 71 0.06 7.71 16.37
CA GLU A 71 1.25 7.39 17.18
C GLU A 71 2.34 8.47 17.09
N ILE A 72 2.52 9.10 15.91
CA ILE A 72 3.59 10.08 15.67
C ILE A 72 3.19 11.48 16.16
N TYR A 73 1.98 11.92 15.83
CA TYR A 73 1.53 13.30 16.04
C TYR A 73 0.48 13.47 17.15
N GLY A 74 0.05 12.36 17.73
CA GLY A 74 -1.05 12.34 18.69
C GLY A 74 -2.42 12.60 18.04
N VAL A 75 -3.47 12.47 18.85
CA VAL A 75 -4.86 12.58 18.37
C VAL A 75 -5.32 14.02 18.11
N LYS A 76 -4.63 15.01 18.69
CA LYS A 76 -5.06 16.43 18.64
C LYS A 76 -5.09 17.00 17.22
N HIS A 77 -4.15 16.62 16.37
CA HIS A 77 -4.01 17.11 14.99
C HIS A 77 -4.34 16.07 13.92
N LEU A 78 -4.84 14.90 14.34
CA LEU A 78 -5.10 13.76 13.48
C LEU A 78 -6.08 14.10 12.35
N GLY A 79 -7.11 14.89 12.62
CA GLY A 79 -8.11 15.29 11.63
C GLY A 79 -7.50 16.08 10.47
N SER A 80 -6.69 17.10 10.77
CA SER A 80 -6.05 17.94 9.75
C SER A 80 -5.03 17.16 8.91
N ILE A 81 -4.23 16.30 9.56
CA ILE A 81 -3.25 15.45 8.88
C ILE A 81 -3.96 14.45 7.96
N LYS A 82 -5.02 13.83 8.46
CA LYS A 82 -5.80 12.86 7.69
C LYS A 82 -6.51 13.52 6.50
N ALA A 83 -7.05 14.72 6.66
CA ALA A 83 -7.66 15.49 5.57
C ALA A 83 -6.64 15.78 4.46
N LEU A 84 -5.44 16.26 4.82
CA LEU A 84 -4.37 16.55 3.85
C LEU A 84 -3.88 15.28 3.14
N THR A 85 -3.61 14.22 3.87
CA THR A 85 -3.15 12.95 3.30
C THR A 85 -4.21 12.31 2.40
N THR A 86 -5.48 12.39 2.78
CA THR A 86 -6.59 11.88 1.96
C THR A 86 -6.74 12.71 0.66
N ALA A 87 -6.64 14.03 0.74
CA ALA A 87 -6.68 14.89 -0.44
C ALA A 87 -5.53 14.57 -1.41
N LEU A 88 -4.30 14.40 -0.90
CA LEU A 88 -3.14 14.00 -1.71
C LEU A 88 -3.32 12.60 -2.31
N MET A 89 -3.89 11.67 -1.57
CA MET A 89 -4.16 10.32 -2.05
C MET A 89 -5.19 10.30 -3.18
N VAL A 90 -6.27 11.08 -3.06
CA VAL A 90 -7.29 11.22 -4.12
C VAL A 90 -6.68 11.85 -5.36
N PHE A 91 -5.89 12.91 -5.21
CA PHE A 91 -5.18 13.55 -6.31
C PHE A 91 -4.22 12.58 -7.00
N ALA A 92 -3.39 11.87 -6.24
CA ALA A 92 -2.45 10.88 -6.77
C ALA A 92 -3.15 9.73 -7.49
N THR A 93 -4.31 9.29 -6.99
CA THR A 93 -5.11 8.24 -7.63
C THR A 93 -5.68 8.72 -8.97
N ALA A 94 -6.24 9.94 -9.01
CA ALA A 94 -6.76 10.53 -10.24
C ALA A 94 -5.65 10.72 -11.29
N PHE A 95 -4.50 11.25 -10.87
CA PHE A 95 -3.34 11.42 -11.74
C PHE A 95 -2.79 10.08 -12.23
N GLY A 96 -2.67 9.09 -11.35
CA GLY A 96 -2.20 7.74 -11.70
C GLY A 96 -3.12 7.06 -12.72
N THR A 97 -4.42 7.16 -12.53
CA THR A 97 -5.41 6.59 -13.47
C THR A 97 -5.31 7.23 -14.86
N ALA A 98 -5.20 8.56 -14.91
CA ALA A 98 -5.02 9.29 -16.16
C ALA A 98 -3.70 8.93 -16.85
N LEU A 99 -2.60 8.84 -16.08
CA LEU A 99 -1.29 8.46 -16.59
C LEU A 99 -1.28 7.05 -17.18
N PHE A 100 -1.85 6.08 -16.47
CA PHE A 100 -1.91 4.70 -16.95
C PHE A 100 -2.81 4.55 -18.18
N GLY A 101 -3.94 5.25 -18.22
CA GLY A 101 -4.78 5.32 -19.42
C GLY A 101 -3.99 5.84 -20.63
N PHE A 102 -3.30 6.95 -20.46
CA PHE A 102 -2.45 7.53 -21.50
C PHE A 102 -1.33 6.59 -21.97
N LEU A 103 -0.65 5.89 -21.05
CA LEU A 103 0.40 4.93 -21.40
C LEU A 103 -0.14 3.76 -22.24
N ILE A 104 -1.33 3.26 -21.92
CA ILE A 104 -2.00 2.21 -22.70
C ILE A 104 -2.38 2.74 -24.08
N ASP A 105 -2.89 3.96 -24.18
CA ASP A 105 -3.28 4.58 -25.46
C ASP A 105 -2.10 4.77 -26.42
N ILE A 106 -0.89 5.03 -25.91
CA ILE A 106 0.34 5.13 -26.70
C ILE A 106 1.03 3.80 -26.96
N GLY A 107 0.41 2.67 -26.55
CA GLY A 107 0.82 1.31 -26.91
C GLY A 107 1.67 0.58 -25.91
N PHE A 108 1.80 1.08 -24.67
CA PHE A 108 2.43 0.29 -23.59
C PHE A 108 1.56 -0.89 -23.19
N SER A 109 2.16 -2.06 -23.04
CA SER A 109 1.44 -3.24 -22.58
C SER A 109 1.18 -3.19 -21.08
N VAL A 110 0.17 -3.92 -20.62
CA VAL A 110 -0.10 -4.10 -19.17
C VAL A 110 1.12 -4.67 -18.45
N SER A 111 1.88 -5.53 -19.11
CA SER A 111 3.11 -6.14 -18.58
C SER A 111 4.21 -5.09 -18.35
N ASP A 112 4.36 -4.10 -19.26
CA ASP A 112 5.34 -3.02 -19.11
C ASP A 112 4.98 -2.14 -17.92
N ILE A 113 3.70 -1.79 -17.78
CA ILE A 113 3.17 -1.01 -16.66
C ILE A 113 3.36 -1.77 -15.34
N ALA A 114 3.09 -3.08 -15.32
CA ALA A 114 3.29 -3.93 -14.15
C ALA A 114 4.77 -3.98 -13.75
N SER A 115 5.69 -4.04 -14.71
CA SER A 115 7.15 -4.03 -14.45
C SER A 115 7.59 -2.73 -13.79
N VAL A 116 7.18 -1.58 -14.32
CA VAL A 116 7.51 -0.26 -13.76
C VAL A 116 6.93 -0.11 -12.36
N SER A 117 5.68 -0.52 -12.17
CA SER A 117 5.03 -0.50 -10.86
C SER A 117 5.73 -1.42 -9.86
N GLY A 118 6.16 -2.60 -10.28
CA GLY A 118 6.93 -3.54 -9.46
C GLY A 118 8.26 -2.97 -9.00
N ILE A 119 9.01 -2.31 -9.90
CA ILE A 119 10.27 -1.62 -9.56
C ILE A 119 10.02 -0.50 -8.54
N TYR A 120 8.97 0.31 -8.73
CA TYR A 120 8.59 1.35 -7.78
C TYR A 120 8.29 0.79 -6.39
N ILE A 121 7.54 -0.30 -6.30
CA ILE A 121 7.21 -0.96 -5.03
C ILE A 121 8.47 -1.52 -4.36
N LEU A 122 9.37 -2.14 -5.13
CA LEU A 122 10.66 -2.63 -4.62
C LEU A 122 11.51 -1.50 -4.04
N VAL A 123 11.63 -0.38 -4.76
CA VAL A 123 12.35 0.81 -4.27
C VAL A 123 11.71 1.35 -2.99
N SER A 124 10.38 1.43 -2.94
CA SER A 124 9.64 1.85 -1.75
C SER A 124 9.89 0.93 -0.55
N LEU A 125 9.89 -0.38 -0.75
CA LEU A 125 10.21 -1.36 0.29
C LEU A 125 11.65 -1.23 0.78
N LEU A 126 12.61 -1.06 -0.13
CA LEU A 126 14.02 -0.85 0.21
C LEU A 126 14.21 0.42 1.05
N LEU A 127 13.57 1.51 0.66
CA LEU A 127 13.60 2.76 1.43
C LEU A 127 13.01 2.58 2.83
N LEU A 128 11.87 1.90 2.96
CA LEU A 128 11.28 1.59 4.26
C LEU A 128 12.21 0.72 5.12
N PHE A 129 12.87 -0.26 4.53
CA PHE A 129 13.86 -1.09 5.22
C PHE A 129 15.08 -0.30 5.71
N LEU A 130 15.58 0.63 4.89
CA LEU A 130 16.72 1.50 5.25
C LEU A 130 16.36 2.46 6.39
N ILE A 131 15.13 2.98 6.39
CA ILE A 131 14.64 3.91 7.41
C ILE A 131 14.16 3.15 8.68
N ARG A 132 14.12 1.83 8.64
CA ARG A 132 13.65 0.97 9.75
C ARG A 132 14.24 1.35 11.11
N LYS A 133 15.53 1.68 11.17
CA LYS A 133 16.22 2.10 12.41
C LYS A 133 15.65 3.42 12.97
N LYS A 134 15.20 4.34 12.12
CA LYS A 134 14.57 5.61 12.52
C LYS A 134 13.12 5.45 12.95
N LEU A 135 12.42 4.44 12.41
CA LEU A 135 11.01 4.19 12.73
C LEU A 135 10.82 3.36 14.01
N ASN A 136 11.91 2.77 14.54
CA ASN A 136 11.86 1.95 15.74
C ASN A 136 12.66 2.63 16.88
N PRO A 137 12.07 3.56 17.62
CA PRO A 137 12.75 4.27 18.71
C PRO A 137 12.87 3.45 20.01
N SER A 138 12.57 2.17 19.99
CA SER A 138 12.68 1.29 21.17
C SER A 138 14.10 0.76 21.39
N ILE A 139 15.11 1.63 21.23
CA ILE A 139 16.46 1.41 21.76
C ILE A 139 16.88 2.72 22.45
N ILE A 140 16.18 3.06 23.49
CA ILE A 140 16.65 3.86 24.64
C ILE A 140 16.01 3.26 25.87
#